data_2c84b6549cafa3d724f5c0b584f97758
#
_entry.id   2c84b6549cafa3d724f5c0b584f97758
#
_cell.length_a   1.000
_cell.length_b   1.000
_cell.length_c   1.000
_cell.angle_alpha   90.00
_cell.angle_beta   90.00
_cell.angle_gamma   90.00
#
_symmetry.space_group_name_H-M   'P 1'
#
loop_
_entity.id
_entity.type
_entity.pdbx_description
1 polymer ?
#
loop_
_entity_poly.entity_id
_entity_poly.type
_entity_poly.pdbx_seq_one_letter_code
_entity_poly.pdbx_strand_id
1 'polypeptide(L)'
;MSETLPTNSLLCSLSRMNSTDTWKVRECAVQLSVALLLCVSVTAPAISLTSALPYFKAEQLLLPVVVLAYLWLLLAGVTRTIRINGMFLIGFLYCVCNAISIWYGGVIIGHTVIVRDFYELPKVLLPVAFFTIAYEAELSEVALRRLVAVFSLAILPVCFYAWAQFAGLGFTYSLNSYYSGGGHIDQALQYAGRVYSTMGNPNVLGQLMTWCATLYILATLFRVGSRFRNLFVAFACVVTLVMTGSRYGLLTLSLGFVLLFALLSFAGRKRLLQLGILLLLVPVFAWTYQTVATTNRQTLQRYQTLKDPLQIDSLRERLDDVWRQEWKDFSESPVFGHGPAKSFYTSGFSDSEYLGVLREKGLLGFFVFLGYYLYPLFLLGKAERYALRQDSELAVNMPANLVVLHAAMLMGVLALVMNLGMATFYSPFLQGFLWLWLGLGARSVMTIRASQSQDVVPGHREVFDEDFKEQVPTG
;
A
#
# COMPACT_ATOMS: atom_id res chain seq x y z
N MET A 1 -50.32 14.18 4.80
CA MET A 1 -50.04 13.04 3.91
C MET A 1 -48.58 12.69 4.08
N SER A 2 -48.28 11.71 4.89
CA SER A 2 -46.94 11.19 5.13
C SER A 2 -46.76 9.99 4.22
N GLU A 3 -46.00 10.15 3.13
CA GLU A 3 -45.56 9.03 2.31
C GLU A 3 -44.49 8.25 3.06
N THR A 4 -44.88 7.08 3.56
CA THR A 4 -43.93 6.09 4.08
C THR A 4 -43.19 5.47 2.92
N LEU A 5 -41.91 5.79 2.82
CA LEU A 5 -40.99 5.17 1.86
C LEU A 5 -41.00 3.62 1.99
N PRO A 6 -41.05 2.87 0.90
CA PRO A 6 -41.12 1.41 0.90
C PRO A 6 -39.80 0.76 1.22
N THR A 7 -39.34 0.85 2.47
CA THR A 7 -38.11 0.18 2.96
C THR A 7 -38.23 -1.35 3.01
N ASN A 8 -39.44 -1.89 2.94
CA ASN A 8 -39.69 -3.35 3.01
C ASN A 8 -39.48 -4.10 1.66
N SER A 9 -39.39 -3.40 0.52
CA SER A 9 -39.36 -4.07 -0.77
C SER A 9 -37.98 -4.66 -1.11
N LEU A 10 -36.88 -4.00 -0.70
CA LEU A 10 -35.52 -4.46 -0.96
C LEU A 10 -35.14 -5.68 -0.11
N LEU A 11 -35.48 -5.70 1.18
CA LEU A 11 -35.23 -6.84 2.06
C LEU A 11 -36.05 -8.07 1.63
N CYS A 12 -37.32 -7.85 1.18
CA CYS A 12 -38.16 -8.93 0.69
C CYS A 12 -37.72 -9.50 -0.67
N SER A 13 -37.07 -8.69 -1.53
CA SER A 13 -36.51 -9.15 -2.80
C SER A 13 -35.19 -9.96 -2.59
N LEU A 14 -34.36 -9.55 -1.65
CA LEU A 14 -33.13 -10.26 -1.32
C LEU A 14 -33.39 -11.62 -0.65
N SER A 15 -34.44 -11.73 0.19
CA SER A 15 -34.80 -13.00 0.83
C SER A 15 -35.40 -14.04 -0.13
N ARG A 16 -35.79 -13.65 -1.34
CA ARG A 16 -36.31 -14.53 -2.39
C ARG A 16 -35.27 -14.92 -3.44
N MET A 17 -34.04 -14.38 -3.37
CA MET A 17 -32.97 -14.73 -4.32
C MET A 17 -32.49 -16.16 -4.07
N ASN A 18 -32.32 -16.93 -5.14
CA ASN A 18 -31.67 -18.24 -5.08
C ASN A 18 -30.24 -18.12 -4.59
N SER A 19 -29.69 -19.14 -3.98
CA SER A 19 -28.33 -19.15 -3.43
C SER A 19 -27.24 -18.75 -4.46
N THR A 20 -27.46 -19.05 -5.73
CA THR A 20 -26.59 -18.67 -6.85
C THR A 20 -26.63 -17.18 -7.18
N ASP A 21 -27.77 -16.52 -6.97
CA ASP A 21 -27.94 -15.09 -7.27
C ASP A 21 -27.40 -14.24 -6.11
N THR A 22 -27.58 -14.67 -4.88
CA THR A 22 -26.99 -14.03 -3.70
C THR A 22 -25.46 -14.05 -3.75
N TRP A 23 -24.86 -15.14 -4.22
CA TRP A 23 -23.42 -15.25 -4.39
C TRP A 23 -22.88 -14.25 -5.43
N LYS A 24 -23.55 -14.12 -6.60
CA LYS A 24 -23.18 -13.16 -7.63
C LYS A 24 -23.25 -11.70 -7.17
N VAL A 25 -24.32 -11.35 -6.44
CA VAL A 25 -24.47 -9.99 -5.87
C VAL A 25 -23.33 -9.68 -4.90
N ARG A 26 -23.01 -10.62 -4.01
CA ARG A 26 -21.88 -10.50 -3.07
C ARG A 26 -20.57 -10.28 -3.82
N GLU A 27 -20.26 -11.16 -4.77
CA GLU A 27 -19.00 -11.07 -5.54
C GLU A 27 -18.89 -9.71 -6.23
N CYS A 28 -19.95 -9.26 -6.89
CA CYS A 28 -19.98 -7.96 -7.57
C CYS A 28 -19.79 -6.79 -6.57
N ALA A 29 -20.45 -6.81 -5.42
CA ALA A 29 -20.33 -5.77 -4.41
C ALA A 29 -18.91 -5.69 -3.83
N VAL A 30 -18.28 -6.83 -3.54
CA VAL A 30 -16.91 -6.88 -3.02
C VAL A 30 -15.89 -6.45 -4.08
N GLN A 31 -16.06 -6.90 -5.33
CA GLN A 31 -15.21 -6.48 -6.45
C GLN A 31 -15.27 -4.96 -6.66
N LEU A 32 -16.48 -4.40 -6.67
CA LEU A 32 -16.70 -2.97 -6.81
C LEU A 32 -16.10 -2.19 -5.64
N SER A 33 -16.24 -2.68 -4.41
CA SER A 33 -15.68 -2.05 -3.21
C SER A 33 -14.16 -1.99 -3.26
N VAL A 34 -13.49 -3.09 -3.61
CA VAL A 34 -12.02 -3.14 -3.74
C VAL A 34 -11.55 -2.23 -4.86
N ALA A 35 -12.20 -2.27 -6.03
CA ALA A 35 -11.85 -1.40 -7.15
C ALA A 35 -12.02 0.08 -6.81
N LEU A 36 -13.14 0.43 -6.16
CA LEU A 36 -13.43 1.80 -5.73
C LEU A 36 -12.39 2.28 -4.70
N LEU A 37 -12.11 1.50 -3.67
CA LEU A 37 -11.11 1.85 -2.65
C LEU A 37 -9.72 2.04 -3.26
N LEU A 38 -9.29 1.15 -4.17
CA LEU A 38 -8.01 1.29 -4.88
C LEU A 38 -7.95 2.54 -5.75
N CYS A 39 -9.00 2.83 -6.54
CA CYS A 39 -9.03 4.00 -7.39
C CYS A 39 -9.05 5.29 -6.56
N VAL A 40 -9.89 5.36 -5.52
CA VAL A 40 -10.02 6.51 -4.64
C VAL A 40 -8.72 6.77 -3.87
N SER A 41 -8.01 5.72 -3.43
CA SER A 41 -6.74 5.86 -2.69
C SER A 41 -5.65 6.61 -3.48
N VAL A 42 -5.68 6.55 -4.82
CA VAL A 42 -4.68 7.22 -5.66
C VAL A 42 -5.17 8.53 -6.27
N THR A 43 -6.48 8.72 -6.44
CA THR A 43 -7.03 9.91 -7.14
C THR A 43 -7.62 10.96 -6.23
N ALA A 44 -8.16 10.57 -5.07
CA ALA A 44 -8.90 11.51 -4.23
C ALA A 44 -7.99 12.38 -3.35
N PRO A 45 -8.42 13.62 -3.05
CA PRO A 45 -7.69 14.50 -2.17
C PRO A 45 -7.75 14.07 -0.71
N ALA A 46 -6.85 14.62 0.10
CA ALA A 46 -6.97 14.57 1.55
C ALA A 46 -7.90 15.69 2.02
N ILE A 47 -8.83 15.35 2.92
CA ILE A 47 -9.87 16.23 3.41
C ILE A 47 -9.57 16.59 4.87
N SER A 48 -9.59 17.88 5.21
CA SER A 48 -9.57 18.34 6.60
C SER A 48 -11.02 18.48 7.08
N LEU A 49 -11.38 17.71 8.09
CA LEU A 49 -12.72 17.83 8.71
C LEU A 49 -12.76 18.98 9.72
N THR A 50 -11.70 19.13 10.49
CA THR A 50 -11.53 20.20 11.48
C THR A 50 -10.05 20.52 11.67
N SER A 51 -9.72 21.68 12.20
CA SER A 51 -8.33 22.06 12.53
C SER A 51 -7.73 21.19 13.66
N ALA A 52 -8.56 20.54 14.47
CA ALA A 52 -8.13 19.68 15.57
C ALA A 52 -7.78 18.26 15.11
N LEU A 53 -8.28 17.84 13.94
CA LEU A 53 -8.07 16.48 13.41
C LEU A 53 -7.02 16.51 12.28
N PRO A 54 -6.31 15.40 12.07
CA PRO A 54 -5.42 15.26 10.93
C PRO A 54 -6.21 15.19 9.62
N TYR A 55 -5.51 15.35 8.50
CA TYR A 55 -6.11 15.14 7.19
C TYR A 55 -6.47 13.67 6.99
N PHE A 56 -7.67 13.45 6.45
CA PHE A 56 -8.15 12.12 6.04
C PHE A 56 -8.15 12.02 4.52
N LYS A 57 -7.65 10.92 4.02
CA LYS A 57 -7.85 10.55 2.62
C LYS A 57 -9.29 10.07 2.42
N ALA A 58 -9.84 10.29 1.23
CA ALA A 58 -11.23 9.96 0.95
C ALA A 58 -11.52 8.45 1.10
N GLU A 59 -10.56 7.56 0.80
CA GLU A 59 -10.71 6.12 1.03
C GLU A 59 -10.84 5.78 2.51
N GLN A 60 -10.23 6.54 3.41
CA GLN A 60 -10.37 6.35 4.86
C GLN A 60 -11.77 6.72 5.35
N LEU A 61 -12.40 7.73 4.73
CA LEU A 61 -13.78 8.12 4.99
C LEU A 61 -14.78 7.16 4.34
N LEU A 62 -14.43 6.59 3.19
CA LEU A 62 -15.25 5.60 2.49
C LEU A 62 -15.22 4.23 3.19
N LEU A 63 -14.11 3.88 3.84
CA LEU A 63 -13.93 2.59 4.48
C LEU A 63 -15.02 2.24 5.50
N PRO A 64 -15.43 3.12 6.43
CA PRO A 64 -16.56 2.83 7.34
C PRO A 64 -17.85 2.49 6.60
N VAL A 65 -18.14 3.15 5.48
CA VAL A 65 -19.32 2.87 4.65
C VAL A 65 -19.23 1.46 4.05
N VAL A 66 -18.05 1.10 3.53
CA VAL A 66 -17.79 -0.24 2.98
C VAL A 66 -17.90 -1.30 4.08
N VAL A 67 -17.34 -1.04 5.27
CA VAL A 67 -17.43 -1.96 6.42
C VAL A 67 -18.89 -2.14 6.87
N LEU A 68 -19.64 -1.05 6.97
CA LEU A 68 -21.07 -1.11 7.33
C LEU A 68 -21.90 -1.87 6.29
N ALA A 69 -21.65 -1.64 5.00
CA ALA A 69 -22.28 -2.39 3.91
C ALA A 69 -21.93 -3.89 4.00
N TYR A 70 -20.68 -4.23 4.31
CA TYR A 70 -20.27 -5.61 4.48
C TYR A 70 -20.90 -6.27 5.70
N LEU A 71 -20.98 -5.58 6.84
CA LEU A 71 -21.69 -6.02 8.04
C LEU A 71 -23.17 -6.21 7.78
N TRP A 72 -23.78 -5.30 7.02
CA TRP A 72 -25.19 -5.44 6.63
C TRP A 72 -25.40 -6.70 5.76
N LEU A 73 -24.54 -6.98 4.79
CA LEU A 73 -24.60 -8.22 4.00
C LEU A 73 -24.42 -9.49 4.86
N LEU A 74 -23.58 -9.39 5.90
CA LEU A 74 -23.41 -10.48 6.88
C LEU A 74 -24.70 -10.72 7.68
N LEU A 75 -25.29 -9.65 8.23
CA LEU A 75 -26.54 -9.72 8.99
C LEU A 75 -27.73 -10.18 8.13
N ALA A 76 -27.76 -9.80 6.86
CA ALA A 76 -28.74 -10.27 5.89
C ALA A 76 -28.56 -11.75 5.46
N GLY A 77 -27.54 -12.44 6.00
CA GLY A 77 -27.26 -13.84 5.67
C GLY A 77 -26.67 -14.07 4.26
N VAL A 78 -26.35 -12.99 3.56
CA VAL A 78 -25.70 -13.06 2.22
C VAL A 78 -24.24 -13.50 2.34
N THR A 79 -23.55 -13.11 3.42
CA THR A 79 -22.21 -13.59 3.77
C THR A 79 -22.29 -14.49 5.00
N ARG A 80 -21.58 -15.62 4.99
CA ARG A 80 -21.70 -16.60 6.10
C ARG A 80 -20.77 -16.29 7.27
N THR A 81 -19.55 -15.84 7.02
CA THR A 81 -18.56 -15.60 8.08
C THR A 81 -17.50 -14.58 7.62
N ILE A 82 -17.00 -13.80 8.55
CA ILE A 82 -15.72 -13.08 8.39
C ILE A 82 -14.62 -14.01 8.90
N ARG A 83 -13.63 -14.30 8.08
CA ARG A 83 -12.50 -15.11 8.52
C ARG A 83 -11.59 -14.25 9.39
N ILE A 84 -11.57 -14.55 10.67
CA ILE A 84 -10.59 -13.94 11.58
C ILE A 84 -9.22 -14.48 11.18
N ASN A 85 -8.37 -13.61 10.67
CA ASN A 85 -6.99 -13.94 10.30
C ASN A 85 -6.01 -13.37 11.33
N GLY A 86 -4.75 -13.80 11.27
CA GLY A 86 -3.72 -13.33 12.20
C GLY A 86 -3.50 -11.81 12.19
N MET A 87 -3.92 -11.11 11.12
CA MET A 87 -3.88 -9.63 11.07
C MET A 87 -4.75 -8.97 12.15
N PHE A 88 -5.91 -9.55 12.47
CA PHE A 88 -6.75 -9.03 13.55
C PHE A 88 -6.05 -9.13 14.90
N LEU A 89 -5.42 -10.28 15.19
CA LEU A 89 -4.70 -10.48 16.44
C LEU A 89 -3.52 -9.52 16.55
N ILE A 90 -2.69 -9.43 15.52
CA ILE A 90 -1.52 -8.55 15.53
C ILE A 90 -1.95 -7.08 15.56
N GLY A 91 -2.99 -6.71 14.81
CA GLY A 91 -3.57 -5.37 14.84
C GLY A 91 -4.14 -5.01 16.22
N PHE A 92 -4.85 -5.94 16.87
CA PHE A 92 -5.32 -5.77 18.23
C PHE A 92 -4.15 -5.58 19.22
N LEU A 93 -3.12 -6.43 19.16
CA LEU A 93 -1.91 -6.29 19.99
C LEU A 93 -1.23 -4.94 19.76
N TYR A 94 -1.18 -4.48 18.51
CA TYR A 94 -0.59 -3.18 18.20
C TYR A 94 -1.43 -2.01 18.73
N CYS A 95 -2.76 -2.12 18.71
CA CYS A 95 -3.65 -1.16 19.38
C CYS A 95 -3.40 -1.14 20.90
N VAL A 96 -3.25 -2.30 21.52
CA VAL A 96 -2.93 -2.40 22.97
C VAL A 96 -1.59 -1.74 23.26
N CYS A 97 -0.54 -1.99 22.45
CA CYS A 97 0.75 -1.32 22.61
C CYS A 97 0.64 0.20 22.48
N ASN A 98 -0.16 0.70 21.52
CA ASN A 98 -0.41 2.15 21.39
C ASN A 98 -1.13 2.72 22.62
N ALA A 99 -2.16 2.03 23.14
CA ALA A 99 -2.89 2.48 24.32
C ALA A 99 -1.97 2.52 25.56
N ILE A 100 -1.15 1.47 25.77
CA ILE A 100 -0.16 1.43 26.84
C ILE A 100 0.85 2.58 26.70
N SER A 101 1.35 2.82 25.49
CA SER A 101 2.31 3.88 25.22
C SER A 101 1.71 5.29 25.48
N ILE A 102 0.46 5.54 25.09
CA ILE A 102 -0.25 6.80 25.39
C ILE A 102 -0.42 6.97 26.90
N TRP A 103 -0.86 5.92 27.59
CA TRP A 103 -1.02 5.94 29.04
C TRP A 103 0.31 6.18 29.75
N TYR A 104 1.36 5.45 29.38
CA TYR A 104 2.69 5.56 29.98
C TYR A 104 3.29 6.96 29.75
N GLY A 105 3.22 7.48 28.52
CA GLY A 105 3.68 8.82 28.18
C GLY A 105 2.95 9.92 28.97
N GLY A 106 1.63 9.78 29.13
CA GLY A 106 0.81 10.74 29.86
C GLY A 106 0.97 10.66 31.38
N VAL A 107 0.94 9.46 31.98
CA VAL A 107 0.89 9.29 33.43
C VAL A 107 2.29 9.19 34.05
N ILE A 108 3.21 8.49 33.42
CA ILE A 108 4.53 8.20 33.98
C ILE A 108 5.56 9.26 33.59
N ILE A 109 5.58 9.61 32.28
CA ILE A 109 6.53 10.62 31.76
C ILE A 109 5.99 12.05 31.98
N GLY A 110 4.67 12.22 32.06
CA GLY A 110 4.04 13.53 32.33
C GLY A 110 3.77 14.36 31.08
N HIS A 111 3.76 13.76 29.90
CA HIS A 111 3.36 14.48 28.67
C HIS A 111 1.88 14.84 28.68
N THR A 112 1.55 16.01 28.17
CA THR A 112 0.14 16.40 28.00
C THR A 112 -0.49 15.58 26.87
N VAL A 113 -1.39 14.66 27.21
CA VAL A 113 -2.14 13.86 26.25
C VAL A 113 -3.24 14.72 25.61
N ILE A 114 -3.30 14.73 24.30
CA ILE A 114 -4.29 15.46 23.52
C ILE A 114 -5.10 14.51 22.61
N VAL A 115 -6.24 14.99 22.09
CA VAL A 115 -7.13 14.17 21.23
C VAL A 115 -6.38 13.57 20.02
N ARG A 116 -5.38 14.28 19.48
CA ARG A 116 -4.57 13.79 18.36
C ARG A 116 -3.75 12.55 18.69
N ASP A 117 -3.42 12.32 19.97
CA ASP A 117 -2.66 11.10 20.38
C ASP A 117 -3.52 9.85 20.22
N PHE A 118 -4.82 9.93 20.50
CA PHE A 118 -5.76 8.82 20.31
C PHE A 118 -6.01 8.47 18.84
N TYR A 119 -5.68 9.38 17.91
CA TYR A 119 -5.78 9.07 16.48
C TYR A 119 -4.81 7.97 16.02
N GLU A 120 -3.77 7.69 16.79
CA GLU A 120 -2.87 6.58 16.51
C GLU A 120 -3.57 5.20 16.58
N LEU A 121 -4.66 5.07 17.36
CA LEU A 121 -5.44 3.83 17.44
C LEU A 121 -6.17 3.49 16.12
N PRO A 122 -7.03 4.37 15.56
CA PRO A 122 -7.66 4.09 14.27
C PRO A 122 -6.66 3.93 13.13
N LYS A 123 -5.49 4.59 13.17
CA LYS A 123 -4.44 4.39 12.17
C LYS A 123 -3.99 2.93 12.07
N VAL A 124 -3.99 2.19 13.16
CA VAL A 124 -3.65 0.76 13.16
C VAL A 124 -4.79 -0.07 12.60
N LEU A 125 -6.02 0.29 12.89
CA LEU A 125 -7.19 -0.47 12.46
C LEU A 125 -7.49 -0.33 10.96
N LEU A 126 -7.18 0.83 10.37
CA LEU A 126 -7.39 1.07 8.94
C LEU A 126 -6.68 0.04 8.05
N PRO A 127 -5.37 -0.23 8.20
CA PRO A 127 -4.68 -1.28 7.47
C PRO A 127 -5.29 -2.67 7.64
N VAL A 128 -5.68 -3.04 8.86
CA VAL A 128 -6.36 -4.33 9.13
C VAL A 128 -7.64 -4.43 8.31
N ALA A 129 -8.45 -3.37 8.30
CA ALA A 129 -9.70 -3.34 7.56
C ALA A 129 -9.47 -3.41 6.05
N PHE A 130 -8.53 -2.62 5.49
CA PHE A 130 -8.19 -2.68 4.07
C PHE A 130 -7.66 -4.06 3.65
N PHE A 131 -6.75 -4.62 4.44
CA PHE A 131 -6.23 -5.97 4.21
C PHE A 131 -7.35 -7.01 4.23
N THR A 132 -8.22 -6.96 5.23
CA THR A 132 -9.29 -7.94 5.40
C THR A 132 -10.33 -7.87 4.27
N ILE A 133 -10.77 -6.67 3.88
CA ILE A 133 -11.71 -6.49 2.76
C ILE A 133 -11.12 -7.10 1.48
N ALA A 134 -9.84 -6.84 1.22
CA ALA A 134 -9.16 -7.38 0.04
C ALA A 134 -8.90 -8.89 0.15
N TYR A 135 -8.59 -9.40 1.34
CA TYR A 135 -8.38 -10.82 1.62
C TYR A 135 -9.68 -11.64 1.48
N GLU A 136 -10.81 -11.08 1.92
CA GLU A 136 -12.13 -11.71 1.77
C GLU A 136 -12.70 -11.59 0.34
N ALA A 137 -12.08 -10.75 -0.51
CA ALA A 137 -12.48 -10.59 -1.90
C ALA A 137 -12.15 -11.84 -2.71
N GLU A 138 -13.16 -12.68 -2.98
CA GLU A 138 -13.04 -13.86 -3.84
C GLU A 138 -13.05 -13.45 -5.32
N LEU A 139 -11.94 -12.81 -5.77
CA LEU A 139 -11.84 -12.34 -7.13
C LEU A 139 -11.42 -13.49 -8.06
N SER A 140 -12.24 -13.72 -9.09
CA SER A 140 -11.89 -14.63 -10.18
C SER A 140 -10.70 -14.08 -10.98
N GLU A 141 -10.02 -14.94 -11.74
CA GLU A 141 -8.92 -14.55 -12.64
C GLU A 141 -9.36 -13.41 -13.60
N VAL A 142 -10.61 -13.48 -14.11
CA VAL A 142 -11.20 -12.45 -14.98
C VAL A 142 -11.41 -11.13 -14.24
N ALA A 143 -11.88 -11.20 -12.99
CA ALA A 143 -12.09 -10.02 -12.15
C ALA A 143 -10.76 -9.34 -11.80
N LEU A 144 -9.71 -10.10 -11.48
CA LEU A 144 -8.37 -9.55 -11.26
C LEU A 144 -7.80 -8.88 -12.52
N ARG A 145 -7.97 -9.47 -13.70
CA ARG A 145 -7.57 -8.84 -14.96
C ARG A 145 -8.30 -7.51 -15.18
N ARG A 146 -9.61 -7.46 -14.90
CA ARG A 146 -10.42 -6.23 -14.96
C ARG A 146 -9.96 -5.21 -13.94
N LEU A 147 -9.66 -5.64 -12.70
CA LEU A 147 -9.17 -4.76 -11.65
C LEU A 147 -7.87 -4.07 -12.05
N VAL A 148 -6.88 -4.82 -12.57
CA VAL A 148 -5.62 -4.26 -13.10
C VAL A 148 -5.90 -3.28 -14.25
N ALA A 149 -6.90 -3.59 -15.12
CA ALA A 149 -7.28 -2.71 -16.20
C ALA A 149 -7.93 -1.41 -15.71
N VAL A 150 -8.89 -1.49 -14.79
CA VAL A 150 -9.58 -0.33 -14.21
C VAL A 150 -8.60 0.53 -13.41
N PHE A 151 -7.71 -0.09 -12.64
CA PHE A 151 -6.69 0.64 -11.90
C PHE A 151 -5.75 1.44 -12.82
N SER A 152 -5.46 0.96 -14.06
CA SER A 152 -4.71 1.76 -15.03
C SER A 152 -5.39 3.07 -15.38
N LEU A 153 -6.74 3.11 -15.40
CA LEU A 153 -7.51 4.32 -15.66
C LEU A 153 -7.47 5.32 -14.49
N ALA A 154 -7.21 4.84 -13.28
CA ALA A 154 -7.03 5.71 -12.11
C ALA A 154 -5.61 6.27 -12.02
N ILE A 155 -4.58 5.47 -12.37
CA ILE A 155 -3.19 5.91 -12.21
C ILE A 155 -2.72 6.85 -13.33
N LEU A 156 -3.24 6.72 -14.55
CA LEU A 156 -2.89 7.59 -15.66
C LEU A 156 -3.23 9.07 -15.42
N PRO A 157 -4.44 9.46 -14.93
CA PRO A 157 -4.73 10.82 -14.51
C PRO A 157 -3.76 11.37 -13.46
N VAL A 158 -3.31 10.53 -12.51
CA VAL A 158 -2.30 10.92 -11.51
C VAL A 158 -0.98 11.28 -12.20
N CYS A 159 -0.54 10.47 -13.18
CA CYS A 159 0.67 10.75 -13.95
C CYS A 159 0.49 12.03 -14.80
N PHE A 160 -0.60 12.17 -15.51
CA PHE A 160 -0.86 13.35 -16.34
C PHE A 160 -0.97 14.63 -15.52
N TYR A 161 -1.56 14.58 -14.33
CA TYR A 161 -1.60 15.72 -13.42
C TYR A 161 -0.19 16.09 -12.94
N ALA A 162 0.66 15.11 -12.63
CA ALA A 162 2.06 15.37 -12.31
C ALA A 162 2.81 16.03 -13.48
N TRP A 163 2.58 15.58 -14.71
CA TRP A 163 3.20 16.17 -15.91
C TRP A 163 2.70 17.59 -16.16
N ALA A 164 1.41 17.86 -15.94
CA ALA A 164 0.84 19.19 -15.99
C ALA A 164 1.44 20.14 -14.93
N GLN A 165 1.68 19.64 -13.71
CA GLN A 165 2.40 20.37 -12.67
C GLN A 165 3.84 20.69 -13.10
N PHE A 166 4.54 19.70 -13.68
CA PHE A 166 5.91 19.90 -14.16
C PHE A 166 5.98 20.92 -15.29
N ALA A 167 5.00 20.92 -16.19
CA ALA A 167 4.87 21.89 -17.28
C ALA A 167 4.37 23.27 -16.83
N GLY A 168 4.01 23.45 -15.55
CA GLY A 168 3.53 24.73 -15.01
C GLY A 168 2.19 25.17 -15.58
N LEU A 169 1.30 24.23 -15.95
CA LEU A 169 0.00 24.58 -16.53
C LEU A 169 -0.90 25.26 -15.49
N GLY A 170 -1.49 26.41 -15.84
CA GLY A 170 -2.19 27.30 -14.91
C GLY A 170 -3.31 26.64 -14.10
N PHE A 171 -4.06 25.69 -14.65
CA PHE A 171 -5.12 24.99 -13.93
C PHE A 171 -4.60 24.14 -12.74
N THR A 172 -3.31 23.75 -12.75
CA THR A 172 -2.74 22.96 -11.66
C THR A 172 -2.66 23.75 -10.37
N TYR A 173 -2.51 25.07 -10.41
CA TYR A 173 -2.48 25.94 -9.23
C TYR A 173 -3.80 25.89 -8.45
N SER A 174 -4.94 25.89 -9.15
CA SER A 174 -6.24 25.75 -8.51
C SER A 174 -6.45 24.39 -7.88
N LEU A 175 -6.00 23.32 -8.55
CA LEU A 175 -6.10 21.95 -8.04
C LEU A 175 -5.12 21.66 -6.89
N ASN A 176 -3.98 22.34 -6.87
CA ASN A 176 -2.97 22.14 -5.84
C ASN A 176 -3.53 22.37 -4.43
N SER A 177 -4.41 23.35 -4.24
CA SER A 177 -5.04 23.64 -2.94
C SER A 177 -5.84 22.45 -2.39
N TYR A 178 -6.47 21.64 -3.25
CA TYR A 178 -7.23 20.45 -2.86
C TYR A 178 -6.35 19.26 -2.48
N TYR A 179 -5.19 19.13 -3.11
CA TYR A 179 -4.30 18.00 -2.89
C TYR A 179 -3.20 18.28 -1.87
N SER A 180 -3.08 19.54 -1.44
CA SER A 180 -1.97 20.00 -0.63
C SER A 180 -2.08 19.74 0.87
N GLY A 181 -3.22 19.44 1.38
CA GLY A 181 -3.36 19.22 2.81
C GLY A 181 -2.84 20.39 3.68
N GLY A 182 -2.90 21.63 3.17
CA GLY A 182 -2.64 22.85 3.92
C GLY A 182 -1.17 23.14 4.23
N GLY A 183 -0.46 23.75 3.34
CA GLY A 183 0.70 24.58 3.67
C GLY A 183 2.10 24.04 3.39
N HIS A 184 2.32 22.73 3.30
CA HIS A 184 3.66 22.19 2.99
C HIS A 184 3.98 22.10 1.50
N ILE A 185 3.03 22.38 0.63
CA ILE A 185 3.13 22.09 -0.79
C ILE A 185 3.60 23.25 -1.61
N ASP A 186 3.19 24.45 -1.25
CA ASP A 186 3.77 25.64 -1.86
C ASP A 186 5.29 25.62 -1.68
N GLN A 187 5.77 25.05 -0.57
CA GLN A 187 7.20 24.84 -0.34
C GLN A 187 7.81 23.83 -1.33
N ALA A 188 7.20 22.66 -1.60
CA ALA A 188 7.79 21.67 -2.50
C ALA A 188 7.85 22.16 -3.95
N LEU A 189 6.83 22.89 -4.43
CA LEU A 189 6.84 23.52 -5.75
C LEU A 189 7.74 24.75 -5.79
N GLN A 190 7.69 25.62 -4.79
CA GLN A 190 8.50 26.82 -4.71
C GLN A 190 9.98 26.50 -4.52
N TYR A 191 10.32 25.51 -3.71
CA TYR A 191 11.72 25.23 -3.36
C TYR A 191 12.45 24.27 -4.28
N ALA A 192 11.77 23.47 -5.10
CA ALA A 192 12.47 22.45 -5.89
C ALA A 192 11.86 22.10 -7.25
N GLY A 193 10.78 22.74 -7.68
CA GLY A 193 10.12 22.35 -8.95
C GLY A 193 9.71 20.86 -9.01
N ARG A 194 9.44 20.26 -7.84
CA ARG A 194 9.08 18.85 -7.71
C ARG A 194 7.60 18.66 -7.84
N VAL A 195 7.20 17.62 -8.56
CA VAL A 195 5.78 17.26 -8.69
C VAL A 195 5.34 16.33 -7.55
N TYR A 196 4.10 16.47 -7.11
CA TYR A 196 3.48 15.66 -6.06
C TYR A 196 2.10 15.10 -6.44
N SER A 197 1.50 15.61 -7.53
CA SER A 197 0.21 15.17 -8.06
C SER A 197 -0.87 15.09 -6.96
N THR A 198 -1.62 13.98 -6.91
CA THR A 198 -2.69 13.74 -5.92
C THR A 198 -2.19 13.32 -4.54
N MET A 199 -0.88 13.05 -4.40
CA MET A 199 -0.30 12.51 -3.17
C MET A 199 0.16 13.59 -2.17
N GLY A 200 0.16 14.83 -2.55
CA GLY A 200 0.53 15.94 -1.68
C GLY A 200 2.01 15.98 -1.24
N ASN A 201 2.79 14.97 -1.54
CA ASN A 201 4.20 14.88 -1.21
C ASN A 201 4.98 14.19 -2.34
N PRO A 202 6.08 14.79 -2.86
CA PRO A 202 6.86 14.19 -3.94
C PRO A 202 7.46 12.81 -3.60
N ASN A 203 7.84 12.57 -2.35
CA ASN A 203 8.40 11.28 -1.96
C ASN A 203 7.31 10.21 -1.92
N VAL A 204 6.11 10.55 -1.42
CA VAL A 204 4.93 9.68 -1.41
C VAL A 204 4.52 9.32 -2.84
N LEU A 205 4.47 10.32 -3.74
CA LEU A 205 4.21 10.07 -5.15
C LEU A 205 5.28 9.18 -5.77
N GLY A 206 6.55 9.42 -5.48
CA GLY A 206 7.67 8.58 -5.97
C GLY A 206 7.52 7.12 -5.56
N GLN A 207 7.10 6.87 -4.32
CA GLN A 207 6.83 5.54 -3.81
C GLN A 207 5.66 4.84 -4.52
N LEU A 208 4.53 5.54 -4.66
CA LEU A 208 3.38 5.04 -5.42
C LEU A 208 3.77 4.70 -6.86
N MET A 209 4.53 5.56 -7.53
CA MET A 209 4.97 5.34 -8.90
C MET A 209 5.89 4.12 -9.02
N THR A 210 6.78 3.90 -8.06
CA THR A 210 7.62 2.69 -7.99
C THR A 210 6.77 1.43 -7.91
N TRP A 211 5.78 1.39 -7.04
CA TRP A 211 4.89 0.24 -6.87
C TRP A 211 4.04 -0.01 -8.13
N CYS A 212 3.47 1.05 -8.70
CA CYS A 212 2.68 0.94 -9.92
C CYS A 212 3.53 0.51 -11.13
N ALA A 213 4.74 1.05 -11.30
CA ALA A 213 5.65 0.63 -12.36
C ALA A 213 5.95 -0.88 -12.25
N THR A 214 6.26 -1.36 -11.05
CA THR A 214 6.54 -2.79 -10.79
C THR A 214 5.32 -3.67 -11.12
N LEU A 215 4.11 -3.26 -10.69
CA LEU A 215 2.86 -3.96 -11.00
C LEU A 215 2.64 -4.10 -12.51
N TYR A 216 2.77 -3.00 -13.27
CA TYR A 216 2.49 -3.02 -14.71
C TYR A 216 3.59 -3.68 -15.54
N ILE A 217 4.83 -3.70 -15.05
CA ILE A 217 5.90 -4.54 -15.61
C ILE A 217 5.54 -6.02 -15.43
N LEU A 218 5.16 -6.45 -14.24
CA LEU A 218 4.68 -7.80 -13.98
C LEU A 218 3.47 -8.15 -14.85
N ALA A 219 2.46 -7.27 -14.93
CA ALA A 219 1.30 -7.48 -15.79
C ALA A 219 1.67 -7.65 -17.27
N THR A 220 2.72 -6.98 -17.74
CA THR A 220 3.25 -7.14 -19.10
C THR A 220 3.92 -8.50 -19.28
N LEU A 221 4.77 -8.89 -18.33
CA LEU A 221 5.52 -10.16 -18.35
C LEU A 221 4.60 -11.37 -18.30
N PHE A 222 3.58 -11.33 -17.46
CA PHE A 222 2.60 -12.40 -17.30
C PHE A 222 1.42 -12.32 -18.30
N ARG A 223 1.44 -11.34 -19.20
CA ARG A 223 0.42 -11.14 -20.25
C ARG A 223 -0.99 -10.91 -19.70
N VAL A 224 -1.09 -10.18 -18.60
CA VAL A 224 -2.37 -9.79 -18.00
C VAL A 224 -2.93 -8.58 -18.70
N GLY A 225 -3.91 -8.78 -19.57
CA GLY A 225 -4.51 -7.72 -20.38
C GLY A 225 -3.63 -7.24 -21.55
N SER A 226 -3.81 -5.97 -21.96
CA SER A 226 -3.07 -5.38 -23.07
C SER A 226 -1.64 -5.03 -22.69
N ARG A 227 -0.67 -5.62 -23.39
CA ARG A 227 0.77 -5.33 -23.18
C ARG A 227 1.11 -3.86 -23.45
N PHE A 228 0.54 -3.29 -24.52
CA PHE A 228 0.77 -1.89 -24.87
C PHE A 228 0.30 -0.96 -23.75
N ARG A 229 -0.92 -1.15 -23.24
CA ARG A 229 -1.44 -0.38 -22.11
C ARG A 229 -0.54 -0.51 -20.88
N ASN A 230 -0.16 -1.74 -20.52
CA ASN A 230 0.64 -1.98 -19.33
C ASN A 230 2.04 -1.34 -19.44
N LEU A 231 2.70 -1.46 -20.60
CA LEU A 231 3.97 -0.79 -20.86
C LEU A 231 3.84 0.73 -20.84
N PHE A 232 2.77 1.27 -21.42
CA PHE A 232 2.50 2.71 -21.38
C PHE A 232 2.30 3.21 -19.95
N VAL A 233 1.55 2.49 -19.12
CA VAL A 233 1.36 2.86 -17.69
C VAL A 233 2.68 2.74 -16.92
N ALA A 234 3.46 1.67 -17.12
CA ALA A 234 4.75 1.53 -16.49
C ALA A 234 5.70 2.68 -16.89
N PHE A 235 5.73 3.03 -18.17
CA PHE A 235 6.47 4.19 -18.69
C PHE A 235 6.02 5.49 -18.01
N ALA A 236 4.72 5.75 -17.97
CA ALA A 236 4.15 6.94 -17.35
C ALA A 236 4.52 7.05 -15.87
N CYS A 237 4.50 5.93 -15.13
CA CYS A 237 4.93 5.88 -13.74
C CYS A 237 6.43 6.19 -13.58
N VAL A 238 7.31 5.64 -14.43
CA VAL A 238 8.76 5.90 -14.38
C VAL A 238 9.05 7.37 -14.69
N VAL A 239 8.44 7.93 -15.72
CA VAL A 239 8.57 9.35 -16.08
C VAL A 239 8.12 10.25 -14.90
N THR A 240 6.97 9.95 -14.34
CA THR A 240 6.44 10.70 -13.19
C THR A 240 7.38 10.59 -11.98
N LEU A 241 7.90 9.40 -11.69
CA LEU A 241 8.86 9.19 -10.61
C LEU A 241 10.10 10.10 -10.77
N VAL A 242 10.68 10.18 -11.96
CA VAL A 242 11.82 11.06 -12.21
C VAL A 242 11.45 12.53 -11.97
N MET A 243 10.27 12.97 -12.41
CA MET A 243 9.79 14.35 -12.18
C MET A 243 9.55 14.68 -10.71
N THR A 244 9.32 13.67 -9.84
CA THR A 244 9.21 13.92 -8.39
C THR A 244 10.52 14.39 -7.76
N GLY A 245 11.68 14.17 -8.37
CA GLY A 245 12.98 14.41 -7.76
C GLY A 245 13.23 13.57 -6.49
N SER A 246 12.52 12.46 -6.32
CA SER A 246 12.66 11.57 -5.17
C SER A 246 13.83 10.61 -5.34
N ARG A 247 14.95 10.91 -4.68
CA ARG A 247 16.11 10.01 -4.64
C ARG A 247 15.77 8.65 -4.07
N TYR A 248 14.97 8.66 -3.02
CA TYR A 248 14.48 7.43 -2.36
C TYR A 248 13.61 6.59 -3.30
N GLY A 249 12.71 7.22 -4.04
CA GLY A 249 11.88 6.54 -5.04
C GLY A 249 12.73 5.88 -6.13
N LEU A 250 13.81 6.53 -6.60
CA LEU A 250 14.71 5.94 -7.58
C LEU A 250 15.50 4.75 -7.02
N LEU A 251 16.03 4.86 -5.80
CA LEU A 251 16.73 3.76 -5.14
C LEU A 251 15.82 2.55 -4.95
N THR A 252 14.59 2.78 -4.53
CA THR A 252 13.61 1.70 -4.35
C THR A 252 13.13 1.11 -5.68
N LEU A 253 13.01 1.90 -6.74
CA LEU A 253 12.74 1.36 -8.09
C LEU A 253 13.90 0.47 -8.55
N SER A 254 15.14 0.90 -8.36
CA SER A 254 16.32 0.10 -8.69
C SER A 254 16.35 -1.21 -7.91
N LEU A 255 16.09 -1.16 -6.60
CA LEU A 255 15.95 -2.36 -5.77
C LEU A 255 14.78 -3.24 -6.25
N GLY A 256 13.64 -2.63 -6.61
CA GLY A 256 12.49 -3.33 -7.18
C GLY A 256 12.85 -4.10 -8.45
N PHE A 257 13.69 -3.54 -9.32
CA PHE A 257 14.19 -4.24 -10.51
C PHE A 257 15.13 -5.39 -10.17
N VAL A 258 16.02 -5.22 -9.20
CA VAL A 258 16.91 -6.31 -8.74
C VAL A 258 16.10 -7.46 -8.16
N LEU A 259 15.12 -7.16 -7.30
CA LEU A 259 14.24 -8.16 -6.71
C LEU A 259 13.36 -8.84 -7.77
N LEU A 260 12.82 -8.07 -8.72
CA LEU A 260 12.04 -8.60 -9.83
C LEU A 260 12.89 -9.52 -10.71
N PHE A 261 14.12 -9.12 -11.01
CA PHE A 261 15.06 -9.95 -11.78
C PHE A 261 15.39 -11.24 -11.03
N ALA A 262 15.67 -11.18 -9.74
CA ALA A 262 15.92 -12.34 -8.90
C ALA A 262 14.71 -13.30 -8.92
N LEU A 263 13.52 -12.78 -8.65
CA LEU A 263 12.26 -13.54 -8.64
C LEU A 263 12.02 -14.26 -9.98
N LEU A 264 12.16 -13.56 -11.09
CA LEU A 264 11.96 -14.11 -12.43
C LEU A 264 13.07 -15.10 -12.82
N SER A 265 14.29 -14.94 -12.32
CA SER A 265 15.39 -15.87 -12.55
C SER A 265 15.14 -17.22 -11.86
N PHE A 266 14.59 -17.22 -10.66
CA PHE A 266 14.16 -18.44 -9.96
C PHE A 266 12.99 -19.13 -10.66
N ALA A 267 12.13 -18.38 -11.35
CA ALA A 267 11.00 -18.91 -12.09
C ALA A 267 11.35 -19.52 -13.46
N GLY A 268 12.62 -19.63 -13.81
CA GLY A 268 13.07 -20.29 -15.04
C GLY A 268 12.68 -19.60 -16.36
N ARG A 269 12.09 -18.40 -16.32
CA ARG A 269 11.63 -17.67 -17.50
C ARG A 269 12.79 -17.12 -18.31
N LYS A 270 12.63 -17.16 -19.65
CA LYS A 270 13.62 -16.76 -20.63
C LYS A 270 14.24 -15.39 -20.29
N ARG A 271 15.46 -15.40 -19.77
CA ARG A 271 16.25 -14.23 -19.32
C ARG A 271 16.32 -13.10 -20.37
N LEU A 272 16.27 -13.46 -21.65
CA LEU A 272 16.30 -12.50 -22.76
C LEU A 272 15.11 -11.55 -22.82
N LEU A 273 13.89 -12.00 -22.49
CA LEU A 273 12.71 -11.12 -22.46
C LEU A 273 12.79 -10.13 -21.29
N GLN A 274 13.24 -10.60 -20.15
CA GLN A 274 13.44 -9.81 -18.92
C GLN A 274 14.49 -8.71 -19.16
N LEU A 275 15.60 -9.08 -19.75
CA LEU A 275 16.67 -8.14 -20.12
C LEU A 275 16.16 -7.11 -21.14
N GLY A 276 15.38 -7.52 -22.12
CA GLY A 276 14.79 -6.64 -23.13
C GLY A 276 13.87 -5.57 -22.51
N ILE A 277 13.02 -5.94 -21.54
CA ILE A 277 12.13 -4.98 -20.86
C ILE A 277 12.92 -4.02 -19.95
N LEU A 278 13.94 -4.54 -19.24
CA LEU A 278 14.83 -3.69 -18.44
C LEU A 278 15.63 -2.75 -19.32
N LEU A 279 16.11 -3.22 -20.45
CA LEU A 279 16.83 -2.39 -21.43
C LEU A 279 15.95 -1.30 -22.05
N LEU A 280 14.64 -1.55 -22.24
CA LEU A 280 13.69 -0.52 -22.72
C LEU A 280 13.46 0.59 -21.69
N LEU A 281 13.59 0.32 -20.40
CA LEU A 281 13.42 1.33 -19.35
C LEU A 281 14.66 2.23 -19.16
N VAL A 282 15.86 1.73 -19.54
CA VAL A 282 17.11 2.52 -19.45
C VAL A 282 17.07 3.77 -20.33
N PRO A 283 16.76 3.70 -21.63
CA PRO A 283 16.66 4.90 -22.46
C PRO A 283 15.52 5.84 -22.03
N VAL A 284 14.42 5.29 -21.51
CA VAL A 284 13.34 6.10 -20.93
C VAL A 284 13.84 6.89 -19.74
N PHE A 285 14.54 6.22 -18.83
CA PHE A 285 15.13 6.87 -17.67
C PHE A 285 16.16 7.93 -18.08
N ALA A 286 17.06 7.59 -19.00
CA ALA A 286 18.09 8.51 -19.48
C ALA A 286 17.48 9.74 -20.18
N TRP A 287 16.49 9.53 -21.05
CA TRP A 287 15.77 10.62 -21.72
C TRP A 287 15.02 11.51 -20.73
N THR A 288 14.27 10.92 -19.80
CA THR A 288 13.54 11.69 -18.79
C THR A 288 14.51 12.44 -17.87
N TYR A 289 15.58 11.79 -17.45
CA TYR A 289 16.64 12.43 -16.66
C TYR A 289 17.25 13.62 -17.41
N GLN A 290 17.56 13.49 -18.68
CA GLN A 290 18.10 14.57 -19.51
C GLN A 290 17.09 15.70 -19.67
N THR A 291 15.81 15.40 -19.92
CA THR A 291 14.74 16.40 -20.02
C THR A 291 14.56 17.16 -18.71
N VAL A 292 14.51 16.47 -17.57
CA VAL A 292 14.45 17.09 -16.25
C VAL A 292 15.69 17.92 -15.98
N ALA A 293 16.86 17.45 -16.37
CA ALA A 293 18.14 18.14 -16.20
C ALA A 293 18.20 19.47 -16.96
N THR A 294 17.64 19.50 -18.17
CA THR A 294 17.60 20.74 -19.00
C THR A 294 16.52 21.72 -18.54
N THR A 295 15.39 21.21 -18.04
CA THR A 295 14.21 22.01 -17.70
C THR A 295 14.23 22.48 -16.23
N ASN A 296 14.76 21.67 -15.31
CA ASN A 296 14.75 21.94 -13.88
C ASN A 296 16.13 21.72 -13.23
N ARG A 297 16.88 22.83 -13.13
CA ARG A 297 18.23 22.85 -12.57
C ARG A 297 18.31 22.35 -11.11
N GLN A 298 17.29 22.65 -10.30
CA GLN A 298 17.24 22.22 -8.89
C GLN A 298 17.06 20.71 -8.76
N THR A 299 16.18 20.11 -9.54
CA THR A 299 16.01 18.65 -9.57
C THR A 299 17.27 17.96 -10.06
N LEU A 300 17.95 18.53 -11.06
CA LEU A 300 19.25 18.03 -11.52
C LEU A 300 20.29 18.03 -10.39
N GLN A 301 20.45 19.15 -9.68
CA GLN A 301 21.39 19.25 -8.56
C GLN A 301 21.11 18.15 -7.50
N ARG A 302 19.84 17.89 -7.19
CA ARG A 302 19.47 16.82 -6.26
C ARG A 302 19.92 15.44 -6.73
N TYR A 303 19.86 15.15 -8.02
CA TYR A 303 20.32 13.87 -8.54
C TYR A 303 21.85 13.79 -8.61
N GLN A 304 22.53 14.91 -8.86
CA GLN A 304 23.99 14.96 -8.85
C GLN A 304 24.58 14.64 -7.48
N THR A 305 23.89 14.99 -6.38
CA THR A 305 24.32 14.63 -5.02
C THR A 305 24.27 13.13 -4.72
N LEU A 306 23.63 12.32 -5.56
CA LEU A 306 23.71 10.86 -5.43
C LEU A 306 25.11 10.29 -5.71
N LYS A 307 25.99 11.06 -6.37
CA LYS A 307 27.39 10.65 -6.60
C LYS A 307 28.20 10.62 -5.30
N ASP A 308 27.81 11.45 -4.33
CA ASP A 308 28.42 11.46 -2.99
C ASP A 308 27.28 11.45 -1.93
N PRO A 309 26.81 10.27 -1.55
CA PRO A 309 25.69 10.12 -0.60
C PRO A 309 25.93 10.78 0.76
N LEU A 310 27.19 10.86 1.20
CA LEU A 310 27.55 11.43 2.50
C LEU A 310 27.50 12.98 2.52
N GLN A 311 27.48 13.62 1.36
CA GLN A 311 27.32 15.07 1.22
C GLN A 311 25.89 15.51 0.98
N ILE A 312 24.93 14.60 1.10
CA ILE A 312 23.50 14.94 1.00
C ILE A 312 23.07 15.67 2.27
N ASP A 313 22.84 16.98 2.20
CA ASP A 313 22.44 17.82 3.34
C ASP A 313 21.26 17.21 4.10
N SER A 314 20.21 16.77 3.40
CA SER A 314 19.04 16.15 4.03
C SER A 314 19.33 14.78 4.68
N LEU A 315 20.39 14.07 4.30
CA LEU A 315 20.81 12.85 4.98
C LEU A 315 21.63 13.17 6.22
N ARG A 316 22.51 14.18 6.13
CA ARG A 316 23.27 14.70 7.29
C ARG A 316 22.33 15.22 8.36
N GLU A 317 21.40 16.10 8.01
CA GLU A 317 20.39 16.64 8.92
C GLU A 317 19.63 15.49 9.64
N ARG A 318 19.27 14.43 8.91
CA ARG A 318 18.64 13.26 9.51
C ARG A 318 19.56 12.53 10.48
N LEU A 319 20.79 12.22 10.08
CA LEU A 319 21.75 11.46 10.87
C LEU A 319 22.22 12.22 12.10
N ASP A 320 22.54 13.51 11.91
CA ASP A 320 23.20 14.31 12.95
C ASP A 320 22.18 14.90 13.94
N ASP A 321 20.96 15.27 13.48
CA ASP A 321 19.95 15.95 14.26
C ASP A 321 18.76 15.05 14.56
N VAL A 322 17.94 14.72 13.51
CA VAL A 322 16.63 14.09 13.73
C VAL A 322 16.76 12.68 14.31
N TRP A 323 17.53 11.80 13.65
CA TRP A 323 17.67 10.40 14.09
C TRP A 323 18.43 10.27 15.40
N ARG A 324 19.40 11.16 15.61
CA ARG A 324 20.14 11.20 16.89
C ARG A 324 19.23 11.61 18.04
N GLN A 325 18.35 12.60 17.83
CA GLN A 325 17.38 13.00 18.85
C GLN A 325 16.35 11.90 19.12
N GLU A 326 15.81 11.27 18.09
CA GLU A 326 14.86 10.16 18.24
C GLU A 326 15.47 8.95 18.95
N TRP A 327 16.74 8.66 18.67
CA TRP A 327 17.47 7.60 19.37
C TRP A 327 17.70 7.95 20.84
N LYS A 328 17.97 9.20 21.15
CA LYS A 328 18.10 9.69 22.51
C LYS A 328 16.77 9.54 23.27
N ASP A 329 15.68 10.03 22.67
CA ASP A 329 14.34 9.92 23.26
C ASP A 329 13.98 8.43 23.50
N PHE A 330 14.21 7.56 22.52
CA PHE A 330 14.03 6.12 22.70
C PHE A 330 14.85 5.58 23.88
N SER A 331 16.10 6.00 24.04
CA SER A 331 16.99 5.52 25.09
C SER A 331 16.51 5.92 26.50
N GLU A 332 15.74 6.99 26.63
CA GLU A 332 15.14 7.43 27.90
C GLU A 332 13.94 6.56 28.31
N SER A 333 13.21 5.98 27.35
CA SER A 333 12.07 5.08 27.59
C SER A 333 12.06 3.89 26.63
N PRO A 334 12.99 2.92 26.78
CA PRO A 334 13.21 1.91 25.74
C PRO A 334 12.12 0.84 25.66
N VAL A 335 11.35 0.58 26.71
CA VAL A 335 10.36 -0.50 26.73
C VAL A 335 9.01 -0.07 26.17
N PHE A 336 8.46 1.05 26.65
CA PHE A 336 7.11 1.52 26.32
C PHE A 336 7.09 2.76 25.44
N GLY A 337 8.24 3.41 25.22
CA GLY A 337 8.35 4.66 24.50
C GLY A 337 7.75 5.85 25.24
N HIS A 338 7.71 6.99 24.57
CA HIS A 338 7.19 8.25 25.11
C HIS A 338 5.71 8.49 24.83
N GLY A 339 5.03 7.56 24.13
CA GLY A 339 3.74 7.83 23.54
C GLY A 339 3.86 8.70 22.29
N PRO A 340 2.75 8.93 21.57
CA PRO A 340 2.73 9.83 20.41
C PRO A 340 3.11 11.27 20.76
N ALA A 341 2.75 11.72 21.96
CA ALA A 341 3.10 13.02 22.54
C ALA A 341 3.03 14.19 21.55
N LYS A 342 1.92 14.27 20.77
CA LYS A 342 1.74 15.26 19.69
C LYS A 342 1.70 16.72 20.19
N SER A 343 1.53 16.93 21.49
CA SER A 343 1.66 18.22 22.14
C SER A 343 3.11 18.67 22.30
N PHE A 344 4.02 17.71 22.46
CA PHE A 344 5.45 17.94 22.71
C PHE A 344 6.26 17.93 21.42
N TYR A 345 6.07 16.91 20.59
CA TYR A 345 6.76 16.75 19.31
C TYR A 345 6.04 17.52 18.19
N THR A 346 6.08 18.86 18.25
CA THR A 346 5.39 19.73 17.30
C THR A 346 6.08 19.84 15.94
N SER A 347 7.39 19.57 15.87
CA SER A 347 8.23 19.91 14.72
C SER A 347 8.69 18.74 13.86
N GLY A 348 8.36 17.49 14.19
CA GLY A 348 8.98 16.43 13.44
C GLY A 348 8.23 15.11 13.45
N PHE A 349 7.59 14.79 12.32
CA PHE A 349 7.42 13.38 12.01
C PHE A 349 8.81 12.80 11.75
N SER A 350 9.12 11.68 12.43
CA SER A 350 10.28 10.89 12.04
C SER A 350 10.22 10.61 10.54
N ASP A 351 11.29 10.94 9.83
CA ASP A 351 11.43 10.49 8.45
C ASP A 351 11.66 8.96 8.41
N SER A 352 12.13 8.37 9.53
CA SER A 352 12.24 6.91 9.69
C SER A 352 11.05 6.37 10.49
N GLU A 353 10.27 5.50 9.88
CA GLU A 353 9.17 4.80 10.56
C GLU A 353 9.67 3.99 11.77
N TYR A 354 10.81 3.32 11.61
CA TYR A 354 11.37 2.46 12.66
C TYR A 354 11.75 3.25 13.90
N LEU A 355 12.44 4.38 13.72
CA LEU A 355 12.83 5.25 14.83
C LEU A 355 11.60 5.91 15.45
N GLY A 356 10.64 6.34 14.65
CA GLY A 356 9.38 6.88 15.13
C GLY A 356 8.63 5.89 16.02
N VAL A 357 8.54 4.63 15.61
CA VAL A 357 7.89 3.57 16.42
C VAL A 357 8.68 3.27 17.68
N LEU A 358 10.01 3.19 17.61
CA LEU A 358 10.86 2.98 18.79
C LEU A 358 10.68 4.11 19.80
N ARG A 359 10.73 5.36 19.36
CA ARG A 359 10.52 6.53 20.22
C ARG A 359 9.12 6.55 20.85
N GLU A 360 8.09 6.33 20.00
CA GLU A 360 6.70 6.45 20.47
C GLU A 360 6.25 5.26 21.30
N LYS A 361 6.67 4.03 20.96
CA LYS A 361 6.09 2.78 21.48
C LYS A 361 7.11 1.83 22.11
N GLY A 362 8.38 2.21 22.10
CA GLY A 362 9.48 1.41 22.61
C GLY A 362 9.68 0.08 21.89
N LEU A 363 10.47 -0.80 22.48
CA LEU A 363 10.74 -2.14 21.94
C LEU A 363 9.47 -2.99 21.86
N LEU A 364 8.57 -2.88 22.83
CA LEU A 364 7.33 -3.64 22.83
C LEU A 364 6.50 -3.35 21.57
N GLY A 365 6.24 -2.07 21.32
CA GLY A 365 5.50 -1.65 20.12
C GLY A 365 6.27 -1.94 18.83
N PHE A 366 7.58 -1.85 18.84
CA PHE A 366 8.42 -2.10 17.67
C PHE A 366 8.36 -3.56 17.21
N PHE A 367 8.43 -4.54 18.10
CA PHE A 367 8.32 -5.94 17.73
C PHE A 367 6.92 -6.30 17.20
N VAL A 368 5.88 -5.74 17.81
CA VAL A 368 4.51 -5.94 17.29
C VAL A 368 4.33 -5.27 15.93
N PHE A 369 4.90 -4.08 15.74
CA PHE A 369 4.93 -3.40 14.45
C PHE A 369 5.66 -4.21 13.37
N LEU A 370 6.80 -4.79 13.67
CA LEU A 370 7.48 -5.70 12.75
C LEU A 370 6.60 -6.91 12.42
N GLY A 371 5.99 -7.53 13.42
CA GLY A 371 5.04 -8.62 13.24
C GLY A 371 3.88 -8.23 12.32
N TYR A 372 3.40 -7.01 12.45
CA TYR A 372 2.32 -6.44 11.64
C TYR A 372 2.67 -6.41 10.14
N TYR A 373 3.90 -6.00 9.80
CA TYR A 373 4.39 -6.01 8.41
C TYR A 373 4.83 -7.39 7.93
N LEU A 374 5.50 -8.16 8.79
CA LEU A 374 6.08 -9.44 8.39
C LEU A 374 5.03 -10.54 8.22
N TYR A 375 3.89 -10.44 8.91
CA TYR A 375 2.84 -11.45 8.80
C TYR A 375 2.27 -11.59 7.36
N PRO A 376 1.83 -10.51 6.68
CA PRO A 376 1.41 -10.61 5.29
C PRO A 376 2.53 -11.13 4.39
N LEU A 377 3.77 -10.65 4.57
CA LEU A 377 4.91 -11.09 3.77
C LEU A 377 5.23 -12.58 3.99
N PHE A 378 5.06 -13.08 5.21
CA PHE A 378 5.20 -14.51 5.50
C PHE A 378 4.14 -15.34 4.76
N LEU A 379 2.89 -14.89 4.74
CA LEU A 379 1.83 -15.53 3.98
C LEU A 379 2.15 -15.55 2.49
N LEU A 380 2.57 -14.41 1.94
CA LEU A 380 2.96 -14.28 0.54
C LEU A 380 4.20 -15.13 0.20
N GLY A 381 5.24 -15.12 1.04
CA GLY A 381 6.48 -15.86 0.82
C GLY A 381 6.32 -17.38 0.83
N LYS A 382 5.38 -17.92 1.61
CA LYS A 382 5.02 -19.33 1.55
C LYS A 382 4.44 -19.71 0.19
N ALA A 383 3.59 -18.86 -0.37
CA ALA A 383 2.97 -19.09 -1.66
C ALA A 383 3.92 -18.83 -2.82
N GLU A 384 4.76 -17.83 -2.68
CA GLU A 384 5.78 -17.51 -3.68
C GLU A 384 6.68 -18.71 -3.95
N ARG A 385 7.22 -19.33 -2.90
CA ARG A 385 8.03 -20.55 -3.02
C ARG A 385 7.30 -21.70 -3.72
N TYR A 386 5.99 -21.76 -3.50
CA TYR A 386 5.16 -22.76 -4.13
C TYR A 386 4.89 -22.42 -5.62
N ALA A 387 4.51 -21.17 -5.90
CA ALA A 387 4.25 -20.70 -7.26
C ALA A 387 5.50 -20.82 -8.15
N LEU A 388 6.70 -20.55 -7.62
CA LEU A 388 7.96 -20.69 -8.34
C LEU A 388 8.29 -22.12 -8.76
N ARG A 389 7.83 -23.14 -8.02
CA ARG A 389 8.03 -24.54 -8.34
C ARG A 389 7.12 -25.03 -9.48
N GLN A 390 5.98 -24.38 -9.69
CA GLN A 390 4.97 -24.75 -10.69
C GLN A 390 4.70 -23.66 -11.74
N ASP A 391 5.64 -22.74 -11.92
CA ASP A 391 5.49 -21.49 -12.67
C ASP A 391 4.95 -21.66 -14.10
N SER A 392 5.34 -22.72 -14.81
CA SER A 392 4.94 -22.91 -16.23
C SER A 392 3.45 -23.12 -16.40
N GLU A 393 2.82 -23.90 -15.52
CA GLU A 393 1.41 -24.25 -15.59
C GLU A 393 0.53 -23.13 -15.01
N LEU A 394 0.89 -22.61 -13.84
CA LEU A 394 0.19 -21.51 -13.19
C LEU A 394 0.23 -20.23 -14.01
N ALA A 395 1.34 -19.99 -14.72
CA ALA A 395 1.49 -18.80 -15.56
C ALA A 395 0.55 -18.81 -16.78
N VAL A 396 0.12 -19.98 -17.22
CA VAL A 396 -0.87 -20.12 -18.31
C VAL A 396 -2.28 -19.98 -17.76
N ASN A 397 -2.59 -20.67 -16.66
CA ASN A 397 -3.95 -20.79 -16.15
C ASN A 397 -4.38 -19.62 -15.26
N MET A 398 -3.46 -19.09 -14.44
CA MET A 398 -3.76 -18.07 -13.42
C MET A 398 -2.80 -16.87 -13.42
N PRO A 399 -2.54 -16.23 -14.58
CA PRO A 399 -1.52 -15.19 -14.68
C PRO A 399 -1.83 -13.93 -13.87
N ALA A 400 -3.11 -13.56 -13.66
CA ALA A 400 -3.45 -12.37 -12.87
C ALA A 400 -3.26 -12.63 -11.37
N ASN A 401 -3.56 -13.83 -10.87
CA ASN A 401 -3.25 -14.21 -9.50
C ASN A 401 -1.74 -14.16 -9.23
N LEU A 402 -0.91 -14.64 -10.17
CA LEU A 402 0.55 -14.54 -10.05
C LEU A 402 1.04 -13.09 -10.07
N VAL A 403 0.50 -12.25 -10.95
CA VAL A 403 0.85 -10.81 -10.96
C VAL A 403 0.53 -10.16 -9.64
N VAL A 404 -0.66 -10.40 -9.08
CA VAL A 404 -1.09 -9.82 -7.82
C VAL A 404 -0.23 -10.33 -6.66
N LEU A 405 0.08 -11.63 -6.62
CA LEU A 405 0.96 -12.24 -5.62
C LEU A 405 2.37 -11.59 -5.65
N HIS A 406 3.02 -11.61 -6.82
CA HIS A 406 4.37 -11.06 -6.98
C HIS A 406 4.42 -9.55 -6.72
N ALA A 407 3.41 -8.79 -7.21
CA ALA A 407 3.32 -7.36 -6.96
C ALA A 407 3.16 -7.04 -5.48
N ALA A 408 2.25 -7.75 -4.78
CA ALA A 408 2.04 -7.57 -3.34
C ALA A 408 3.32 -7.88 -2.54
N MET A 409 4.01 -8.97 -2.87
CA MET A 409 5.28 -9.35 -2.24
C MET A 409 6.35 -8.27 -2.43
N LEU A 410 6.54 -7.81 -3.66
CA LEU A 410 7.51 -6.76 -3.95
C LEU A 410 7.14 -5.43 -3.28
N MET A 411 5.87 -5.01 -3.33
CA MET A 411 5.40 -3.79 -2.66
C MET A 411 5.65 -3.84 -1.16
N GLY A 412 5.37 -4.99 -0.51
CA GLY A 412 5.59 -5.15 0.92
C GLY A 412 7.07 -5.13 1.30
N VAL A 413 7.94 -5.81 0.52
CA VAL A 413 9.40 -5.77 0.75
C VAL A 413 9.96 -4.35 0.52
N LEU A 414 9.54 -3.69 -0.57
CA LEU A 414 9.95 -2.31 -0.84
C LEU A 414 9.45 -1.34 0.25
N ALA A 415 8.25 -1.56 0.80
CA ALA A 415 7.73 -0.75 1.90
C ALA A 415 8.60 -0.88 3.15
N LEU A 416 9.07 -2.09 3.50
CA LEU A 416 10.00 -2.27 4.62
C LEU A 416 11.31 -1.48 4.41
N VAL A 417 11.87 -1.50 3.21
CA VAL A 417 13.08 -0.73 2.92
C VAL A 417 12.80 0.77 2.95
N MET A 418 11.67 1.17 2.41
CA MET A 418 11.27 2.59 2.38
C MET A 418 11.04 3.18 3.76
N ASN A 419 10.60 2.38 4.73
CA ASN A 419 10.40 2.80 6.11
C ASN A 419 11.70 3.23 6.83
N LEU A 420 12.88 2.94 6.29
CA LEU A 420 14.15 3.45 6.81
C LEU A 420 14.29 4.97 6.70
N GLY A 421 13.75 5.55 5.64
CA GLY A 421 13.91 6.99 5.38
C GLY A 421 12.62 7.70 4.99
N MET A 422 11.46 7.05 5.19
CA MET A 422 10.16 7.63 4.92
C MET A 422 9.09 6.86 5.71
N ALA A 423 8.28 7.58 6.45
CA ALA A 423 7.19 6.97 7.22
C ALA A 423 6.04 6.53 6.29
N THR A 424 6.11 5.31 5.79
CA THR A 424 5.11 4.75 4.85
C THR A 424 3.82 4.36 5.57
N PHE A 425 3.93 3.77 6.74
CA PHE A 425 2.79 3.34 7.56
C PHE A 425 2.00 4.53 8.09
N TYR A 426 2.70 5.57 8.54
CA TYR A 426 2.08 6.80 9.00
C TYR A 426 1.60 7.70 7.87
N SER A 427 1.98 7.41 6.64
CA SER A 427 1.48 8.16 5.49
C SER A 427 0.02 7.77 5.21
N PRO A 428 -0.96 8.63 5.51
CA PRO A 428 -2.35 8.34 5.20
C PRO A 428 -2.58 8.12 3.69
N PHE A 429 -1.65 8.59 2.87
CA PHE A 429 -1.75 8.55 1.41
C PHE A 429 -1.44 7.18 0.80
N LEU A 430 -0.75 6.29 1.51
CA LEU A 430 -0.30 5.00 0.97
C LEU A 430 -0.90 3.80 1.69
N GLN A 431 -1.44 3.98 2.88
CA GLN A 431 -1.98 2.89 3.69
C GLN A 431 -3.04 2.08 2.93
N GLY A 432 -4.09 2.73 2.45
CA GLY A 432 -5.18 2.05 1.76
C GLY A 432 -4.66 1.25 0.57
N PHE A 433 -3.82 1.87 -0.25
CA PHE A 433 -3.25 1.24 -1.43
C PHE A 433 -2.42 -0.01 -1.07
N LEU A 434 -1.42 0.13 -0.19
CA LEU A 434 -0.51 -0.97 0.17
C LEU A 434 -1.28 -2.17 0.75
N TRP A 435 -2.14 -1.91 1.74
CA TRP A 435 -2.83 -2.97 2.46
C TRP A 435 -3.90 -3.67 1.64
N LEU A 436 -4.55 -2.98 0.71
CA LEU A 436 -5.43 -3.62 -0.27
C LEU A 436 -4.65 -4.58 -1.17
N TRP A 437 -3.48 -4.19 -1.69
CA TRP A 437 -2.65 -5.08 -2.51
C TRP A 437 -2.09 -6.26 -1.71
N LEU A 438 -1.65 -6.06 -0.47
CA LEU A 438 -1.20 -7.16 0.40
C LEU A 438 -2.33 -8.16 0.68
N GLY A 439 -3.55 -7.68 0.92
CA GLY A 439 -4.73 -8.53 1.12
C GLY A 439 -5.10 -9.32 -0.14
N LEU A 440 -5.10 -8.67 -1.31
CA LEU A 440 -5.33 -9.34 -2.60
C LEU A 440 -4.26 -10.40 -2.88
N GLY A 441 -2.99 -10.09 -2.62
CA GLY A 441 -1.89 -11.05 -2.75
C GLY A 441 -2.09 -12.26 -1.86
N ALA A 442 -2.41 -12.05 -0.58
CA ALA A 442 -2.69 -13.12 0.36
C ALA A 442 -3.91 -13.98 -0.06
N ARG A 443 -4.94 -13.36 -0.68
CA ARG A 443 -6.07 -14.11 -1.26
C ARG A 443 -5.67 -14.91 -2.48
N SER A 444 -4.86 -14.36 -3.38
CA SER A 444 -4.36 -15.08 -4.57
C SER A 444 -3.63 -16.37 -4.19
N VAL A 445 -2.93 -16.38 -3.03
CA VAL A 445 -2.34 -17.59 -2.44
C VAL A 445 -3.38 -18.70 -2.25
N MET A 446 -4.49 -18.35 -1.62
CA MET A 446 -5.56 -19.32 -1.31
C MET A 446 -6.19 -19.86 -2.60
N THR A 447 -6.40 -18.99 -3.58
CA THR A 447 -6.98 -19.36 -4.88
C THR A 447 -6.05 -20.32 -5.65
N ILE A 448 -4.75 -20.02 -5.69
CA ILE A 448 -3.74 -20.88 -6.33
C ILE A 448 -3.69 -22.26 -5.66
N ARG A 449 -3.73 -22.34 -4.34
CA ARG A 449 -3.75 -23.63 -3.62
C ARG A 449 -5.03 -24.43 -3.84
N ALA A 450 -6.19 -23.76 -3.86
CA ALA A 450 -7.48 -24.40 -4.05
C ALA A 450 -7.62 -25.04 -5.45
N SER A 451 -7.11 -24.39 -6.50
CA SER A 451 -7.16 -24.96 -7.86
C SER A 451 -6.42 -26.29 -7.96
N GLN A 452 -5.38 -26.47 -7.19
CA GLN A 452 -4.52 -27.67 -7.25
C GLN A 452 -5.03 -28.83 -6.43
N SER A 453 -5.72 -28.55 -5.31
CA SER A 453 -6.36 -29.63 -4.55
C SER A 453 -7.48 -30.31 -5.35
N GLN A 454 -7.96 -29.68 -6.44
CA GLN A 454 -8.94 -30.27 -7.37
C GLN A 454 -8.29 -31.16 -8.44
N ASP A 455 -7.02 -30.88 -8.81
CA ASP A 455 -6.30 -31.62 -9.87
C ASP A 455 -5.58 -32.88 -9.34
N VAL A 456 -5.44 -33.02 -8.02
CA VAL A 456 -4.86 -34.22 -7.41
C VAL A 456 -5.91 -35.33 -7.40
N VAL A 457 -5.76 -36.26 -8.35
CA VAL A 457 -6.49 -37.55 -8.42
C VAL A 457 -6.56 -38.21 -7.04
N PRO A 458 -7.68 -38.88 -6.65
CA PRO A 458 -7.99 -39.33 -5.27
C PRO A 458 -6.98 -40.24 -4.56
N GLY A 459 -5.85 -40.59 -5.17
CA GLY A 459 -4.85 -41.52 -4.63
C GLY A 459 -3.71 -40.87 -3.79
N HIS A 460 -3.56 -39.55 -3.72
CA HIS A 460 -2.45 -38.90 -3.00
C HIS A 460 -2.87 -37.91 -1.90
N ARG A 461 -4.09 -38.07 -1.36
CA ARG A 461 -4.62 -37.16 -0.32
C ARG A 461 -3.96 -37.28 1.06
N GLU A 462 -3.23 -38.33 1.34
CA GLU A 462 -2.82 -38.64 2.72
C GLU A 462 -1.57 -37.88 3.22
N VAL A 463 -0.75 -37.27 2.34
CA VAL A 463 0.55 -36.71 2.77
C VAL A 463 0.48 -35.20 3.11
N PHE A 464 -0.56 -34.48 2.69
CA PHE A 464 -0.62 -33.01 2.84
C PHE A 464 -1.49 -32.48 3.97
N ASP A 465 -2.34 -33.32 4.58
CA ASP A 465 -3.26 -32.89 5.65
C ASP A 465 -2.63 -32.95 7.05
N GLU A 466 -1.52 -33.65 7.24
CA GLU A 466 -0.88 -33.78 8.56
C GLU A 466 -0.17 -32.50 9.01
N ASP A 467 0.48 -31.77 8.12
CA ASP A 467 1.22 -30.53 8.49
C ASP A 467 0.32 -29.35 8.88
N PHE A 468 -0.99 -29.42 8.62
CA PHE A 468 -1.93 -28.31 8.88
C PHE A 468 -2.88 -28.58 10.04
N LYS A 469 -3.08 -29.83 10.45
CA LYS A 469 -3.93 -30.19 11.61
C LYS A 469 -3.29 -29.87 12.95
N GLU A 470 -1.96 -29.79 13.01
CA GLU A 470 -1.25 -29.44 14.25
C GLU A 470 -1.29 -27.95 14.63
N GLN A 471 -1.83 -27.07 13.79
CA GLN A 471 -1.80 -25.62 14.06
C GLN A 471 -3.17 -24.97 14.32
N VAL A 472 -4.24 -25.72 14.41
CA VAL A 472 -5.54 -25.22 14.87
C VAL A 472 -5.77 -25.73 16.29
N PRO A 473 -5.56 -24.91 17.34
CA PRO A 473 -5.95 -25.30 18.68
C PRO A 473 -7.48 -25.46 18.69
N THR A 474 -7.94 -26.70 18.86
CA THR A 474 -9.33 -27.00 19.22
C THR A 474 -9.51 -26.58 20.67
N GLY A 475 -10.09 -25.40 20.86
CA GLY A 475 -10.53 -24.87 22.13
C GLY A 475 -11.79 -24.05 21.95
#